data_b2aaff731db9b6118e2cadad0dd8c490
#
_entry.id   b2aaff731db9b6118e2cadad0dd8c490
#
_cell.length_a   1.000
_cell.length_b   1.000
_cell.length_c   1.000
_cell.angle_alpha   90.00
_cell.angle_beta   90.00
_cell.angle_gamma   90.00
#
_symmetry.space_group_name_H-M   'P 1'
#
loop_
_entity.id
_entity.type
_entity.pdbx_description
1 polymer ?
#
loop_
_entity_poly.entity_id
_entity_poly.type
_entity_poly.pdbx_seq_one_letter_code
_entity_poly.pdbx_strand_id
1 'polypeptide(L)'
;MTGPELVNAHEPLDLAPFGIRVEFLRTGEDTAGELLEMEVSGRPRGFFSQRHVHPSQVERLEVVSGQLKVTMNGRETTLHPGDVIEVPAGTPHTQVPVGEGDGRVRIQVRPASRTQQFLEQLAKLCREGAVTRSGFPRPTAAAELILEFSETGHASIPSLRVQRTLARLVLAAANASRPYLFVDEWDVAAPPEAVFDALADARTYPVWWQPVYLEVAADGPAQLGSESHQHFKGRLPYHLHTTSVVTELDPPRRVAAEVTGDLRGRGVWTLTPSGAGTHVRFDWQVHADRRLLRILTPLLRPVFRWNHSWAIKAAMRGLEPYARERALNRPEEPAVQS
;
A
#
# COMPACT_ATOMS: atom_id res chain seq x y z
N MET A 1 -47.22 3.16 25.11
CA MET A 1 -45.79 3.41 25.45
C MET A 1 -45.07 3.56 24.12
N THR A 2 -44.82 4.77 23.71
CA THR A 2 -44.04 5.11 22.52
C THR A 2 -42.60 4.66 22.75
N GLY A 3 -42.11 3.80 21.87
CA GLY A 3 -40.70 3.39 21.88
C GLY A 3 -39.76 4.60 21.68
N PRO A 4 -38.51 4.50 22.07
CA PRO A 4 -37.56 5.60 21.91
C PRO A 4 -37.47 5.98 20.44
N GLU A 5 -37.66 7.26 20.17
CA GLU A 5 -37.51 7.90 18.85
C GLU A 5 -36.09 7.67 18.35
N LEU A 6 -35.93 7.07 17.16
CA LEU A 6 -34.63 6.86 16.50
C LEU A 6 -34.04 8.23 16.13
N VAL A 7 -33.11 8.69 16.93
CA VAL A 7 -32.35 9.89 16.65
C VAL A 7 -31.13 9.50 15.76
N ASN A 8 -31.15 9.97 14.52
CA ASN A 8 -30.17 9.77 13.46
C ASN A 8 -30.04 8.33 12.91
N ALA A 9 -30.81 8.04 11.85
CA ALA A 9 -30.63 6.82 11.06
C ALA A 9 -29.29 6.87 10.31
N HIS A 10 -28.28 6.19 10.82
CA HIS A 10 -27.05 5.92 10.08
C HIS A 10 -27.37 4.95 8.93
N GLU A 11 -26.77 5.19 7.76
CA GLU A 11 -26.92 4.26 6.64
C GLU A 11 -26.40 2.87 7.04
N PRO A 12 -27.19 1.80 6.87
CA PRO A 12 -26.77 0.46 7.26
C PRO A 12 -25.50 0.01 6.51
N LEU A 13 -24.56 -0.60 7.22
CA LEU A 13 -23.36 -1.17 6.62
C LEU A 13 -23.69 -2.50 5.95
N ASP A 14 -23.43 -2.58 4.64
CA ASP A 14 -23.46 -3.84 3.91
C ASP A 14 -22.10 -4.55 4.01
N LEU A 15 -22.10 -5.67 4.71
CA LEU A 15 -20.96 -6.55 4.91
C LEU A 15 -21.18 -7.90 4.21
N ALA A 16 -21.77 -7.89 3.02
CA ALA A 16 -22.17 -9.08 2.25
C ALA A 16 -21.06 -10.16 2.11
N PRO A 17 -19.76 -9.85 1.88
CA PRO A 17 -18.72 -10.87 1.89
C PRO A 17 -18.61 -11.65 3.21
N PHE A 18 -18.97 -11.03 4.33
CA PHE A 18 -19.04 -11.67 5.64
C PHE A 18 -20.41 -12.29 5.95
N GLY A 19 -21.39 -12.11 5.07
CA GLY A 19 -22.74 -12.66 5.19
C GLY A 19 -23.66 -11.90 6.16
N ILE A 20 -23.36 -10.64 6.49
CA ILE A 20 -24.11 -9.85 7.45
C ILE A 20 -24.39 -8.43 6.95
N ARG A 21 -25.40 -7.81 7.53
CA ARG A 21 -25.73 -6.39 7.46
C ARG A 21 -25.80 -5.84 8.87
N VAL A 22 -25.27 -4.67 9.10
CA VAL A 22 -25.22 -4.00 10.41
C VAL A 22 -25.97 -2.68 10.32
N GLU A 23 -26.89 -2.45 11.26
CA GLU A 23 -27.58 -1.19 11.43
C GLU A 23 -27.29 -0.65 12.82
N PHE A 24 -26.75 0.58 12.90
CA PHE A 24 -26.49 1.23 14.17
C PHE A 24 -27.78 1.85 14.72
N LEU A 25 -28.15 1.47 15.93
CA LEU A 25 -29.32 2.00 16.64
C LEU A 25 -28.92 3.15 17.57
N ARG A 26 -27.75 3.04 18.21
CA ARG A 26 -27.13 4.08 19.04
C ARG A 26 -25.62 3.98 18.90
N THR A 27 -24.97 5.07 18.63
CA THR A 27 -23.52 5.14 18.44
C THR A 27 -22.80 5.52 19.73
N GLY A 28 -21.46 5.40 19.71
CA GLY A 28 -20.63 5.91 20.78
C GLY A 28 -20.75 7.44 20.95
N GLU A 29 -21.02 8.19 19.88
CA GLU A 29 -21.27 9.63 19.95
C GLU A 29 -22.58 9.95 20.69
N ASP A 30 -23.65 9.20 20.43
CA ASP A 30 -24.95 9.38 21.07
C ASP A 30 -24.90 9.06 22.58
N THR A 31 -23.91 8.33 23.01
CA THR A 31 -23.81 7.79 24.39
C THR A 31 -22.55 8.26 25.12
N ALA A 32 -21.86 9.28 24.64
CA ALA A 32 -20.60 9.76 25.20
C ALA A 32 -19.54 8.64 25.40
N GLY A 33 -19.53 7.63 24.50
CA GLY A 33 -18.61 6.50 24.52
C GLY A 33 -19.03 5.31 25.40
N GLU A 34 -20.15 5.40 26.10
CA GLU A 34 -20.58 4.35 27.03
C GLU A 34 -21.12 3.10 26.32
N LEU A 35 -21.82 3.28 25.19
CA LEU A 35 -22.55 2.20 24.54
C LEU A 35 -22.53 2.37 23.03
N LEU A 36 -22.27 1.28 22.33
CA LEU A 36 -22.67 1.07 20.94
C LEU A 36 -23.82 0.04 20.94
N GLU A 37 -24.93 0.38 20.30
CA GLU A 37 -26.04 -0.54 20.07
C GLU A 37 -26.29 -0.69 18.58
N MET A 38 -26.37 -1.92 18.12
CA MET A 38 -26.57 -2.25 16.71
C MET A 38 -27.47 -3.47 16.53
N GLU A 39 -28.06 -3.58 15.37
CA GLU A 39 -28.74 -4.79 14.93
C GLU A 39 -27.96 -5.44 13.79
N VAL A 40 -27.64 -6.71 13.96
CA VAL A 40 -26.92 -7.52 12.99
C VAL A 40 -27.86 -8.55 12.42
N SER A 41 -28.00 -8.57 11.10
CA SER A 41 -28.83 -9.52 10.36
C SER A 41 -28.01 -10.32 9.35
N GLY A 42 -28.41 -11.57 9.09
CA GLY A 42 -27.80 -12.46 8.12
C GLY A 42 -27.16 -13.71 8.73
N ARG A 43 -26.29 -14.36 7.95
CA ARG A 43 -25.52 -15.53 8.37
C ARG A 43 -24.02 -15.23 8.32
N PRO A 44 -23.42 -14.93 9.48
CA PRO A 44 -21.98 -14.69 9.58
C PRO A 44 -21.17 -15.84 9.02
N ARG A 45 -20.14 -15.51 8.23
CA ARG A 45 -19.18 -16.47 7.70
C ARG A 45 -17.76 -15.92 7.76
N GLY A 46 -16.79 -16.83 7.58
CA GLY A 46 -15.37 -16.44 7.58
C GLY A 46 -14.95 -15.82 8.90
N PHE A 47 -14.47 -14.61 8.86
CA PHE A 47 -13.94 -13.88 10.01
C PHE A 47 -14.97 -13.76 11.17
N PHE A 48 -16.21 -13.41 10.87
CA PHE A 48 -17.26 -13.21 11.91
C PHE A 48 -17.76 -14.50 12.56
N SER A 49 -17.51 -15.66 11.98
CA SER A 49 -17.83 -16.96 12.60
C SER A 49 -16.70 -17.51 13.46
N GLN A 50 -15.56 -16.83 13.51
CA GLN A 50 -14.40 -17.30 14.27
C GLN A 50 -14.54 -17.00 15.76
N ARG A 51 -13.88 -17.87 16.57
CA ARG A 51 -13.76 -17.63 18.01
C ARG A 51 -12.89 -16.41 18.26
N HIS A 52 -13.47 -15.43 18.96
CA HIS A 52 -12.84 -14.14 19.23
C HIS A 52 -13.01 -13.72 20.68
N VAL A 53 -12.36 -12.64 21.06
CA VAL A 53 -12.42 -12.06 22.40
C VAL A 53 -12.40 -10.54 22.30
N HIS A 54 -13.24 -9.89 23.11
CA HIS A 54 -13.25 -8.45 23.37
C HIS A 54 -12.49 -8.18 24.68
N PRO A 55 -11.25 -7.64 24.65
CA PRO A 55 -10.42 -7.58 25.85
C PRO A 55 -11.01 -6.73 27.00
N SER A 56 -11.71 -5.65 26.65
CA SER A 56 -12.18 -4.63 27.59
C SER A 56 -13.69 -4.31 27.47
N GLN A 57 -14.41 -5.03 26.62
CA GLN A 57 -15.82 -4.76 26.32
C GLN A 57 -16.68 -5.91 26.78
N VAL A 58 -17.80 -5.56 27.40
CA VAL A 58 -18.92 -6.47 27.66
C VAL A 58 -19.85 -6.42 26.46
N GLU A 59 -20.24 -7.59 25.94
CA GLU A 59 -21.16 -7.72 24.82
C GLU A 59 -22.47 -8.35 25.29
N ARG A 60 -23.59 -7.66 25.09
CA ARG A 60 -24.92 -8.18 25.38
C ARG A 60 -25.61 -8.52 24.06
N LEU A 61 -26.05 -9.77 23.92
CA LEU A 61 -26.70 -10.31 22.75
C LEU A 61 -28.17 -10.58 23.08
N GLU A 62 -29.06 -10.07 22.26
CA GLU A 62 -30.51 -10.31 22.33
C GLU A 62 -31.01 -10.83 20.99
N VAL A 63 -31.60 -12.01 20.95
CA VAL A 63 -32.12 -12.59 19.72
C VAL A 63 -33.45 -11.91 19.36
N VAL A 64 -33.49 -11.22 18.22
CA VAL A 64 -34.69 -10.58 17.69
C VAL A 64 -35.49 -11.57 16.85
N SER A 65 -34.82 -12.36 16.00
CA SER A 65 -35.46 -13.43 15.23
C SER A 65 -34.44 -14.51 14.85
N GLY A 66 -34.94 -15.71 14.55
CA GLY A 66 -34.12 -16.88 14.32
C GLY A 66 -33.64 -17.53 15.62
N GLN A 67 -32.55 -18.27 15.54
CA GLN A 67 -31.90 -18.90 16.70
C GLN A 67 -30.41 -18.61 16.67
N LEU A 68 -29.80 -18.38 17.82
CA LEU A 68 -28.38 -18.06 17.96
C LEU A 68 -27.71 -19.09 18.88
N LYS A 69 -26.69 -19.79 18.37
CA LYS A 69 -25.82 -20.60 19.22
C LYS A 69 -24.63 -19.79 19.66
N VAL A 70 -24.48 -19.62 20.97
CA VAL A 70 -23.33 -18.98 21.62
C VAL A 70 -22.50 -20.04 22.30
N THR A 71 -21.20 -20.07 21.97
CA THR A 71 -20.23 -20.94 22.68
C THR A 71 -19.31 -20.07 23.50
N MET A 72 -19.32 -20.24 24.81
CA MET A 72 -18.54 -19.47 25.77
C MET A 72 -18.00 -20.40 26.85
N ASN A 73 -16.72 -20.31 27.19
CA ASN A 73 -16.06 -21.17 28.19
C ASN A 73 -16.28 -22.67 27.97
N GLY A 74 -16.34 -23.12 26.71
CA GLY A 74 -16.58 -24.51 26.33
C GLY A 74 -18.04 -24.98 26.46
N ARG A 75 -18.96 -24.09 26.91
CA ARG A 75 -20.40 -24.37 27.00
C ARG A 75 -21.12 -23.79 25.78
N GLU A 76 -21.95 -24.61 25.16
CA GLU A 76 -22.86 -24.17 24.10
C GLU A 76 -24.25 -23.85 24.69
N THR A 77 -24.81 -22.73 24.27
CA THR A 77 -26.17 -22.29 24.62
C THR A 77 -26.88 -21.86 23.34
N THR A 78 -28.06 -22.41 23.09
CA THR A 78 -28.92 -21.96 21.99
C THR A 78 -29.95 -21.01 22.54
N LEU A 79 -30.00 -19.83 21.93
CA LEU A 79 -30.93 -18.74 22.28
C LEU A 79 -32.04 -18.64 21.23
N HIS A 80 -33.24 -18.33 21.69
CA HIS A 80 -34.45 -18.13 20.89
C HIS A 80 -34.89 -16.66 20.92
N PRO A 81 -35.82 -16.22 20.07
CA PRO A 81 -36.31 -14.85 20.09
C PRO A 81 -36.75 -14.40 21.50
N GLY A 82 -36.25 -13.25 21.93
CA GLY A 82 -36.45 -12.69 23.28
C GLY A 82 -35.40 -13.12 24.31
N ASP A 83 -34.61 -14.17 24.05
CA ASP A 83 -33.52 -14.56 24.95
C ASP A 83 -32.36 -13.59 24.90
N VAL A 84 -31.72 -13.42 26.05
CA VAL A 84 -30.57 -12.53 26.23
C VAL A 84 -29.42 -13.27 26.89
N ILE A 85 -28.21 -13.01 26.41
CA ILE A 85 -26.95 -13.45 27.07
C ILE A 85 -25.98 -12.30 27.14
N GLU A 86 -25.15 -12.28 28.16
CA GLU A 86 -24.06 -11.34 28.33
C GLU A 86 -22.72 -12.08 28.27
N VAL A 87 -21.81 -11.58 27.44
CA VAL A 87 -20.44 -12.06 27.32
C VAL A 87 -19.53 -11.09 28.05
N PRO A 88 -18.94 -11.49 29.18
CA PRO A 88 -18.03 -10.64 29.94
C PRO A 88 -16.75 -10.31 29.16
N ALA A 89 -16.16 -9.14 29.43
CA ALA A 89 -14.88 -8.74 28.88
C ALA A 89 -13.81 -9.84 29.07
N GLY A 90 -12.97 -10.02 28.07
CA GLY A 90 -11.90 -11.02 28.09
C GLY A 90 -12.36 -12.46 27.88
N THR A 91 -13.64 -12.71 27.63
CA THR A 91 -14.18 -14.07 27.46
C THR A 91 -14.15 -14.51 25.97
N PRO A 92 -13.36 -15.54 25.62
CA PRO A 92 -13.39 -16.08 24.26
C PRO A 92 -14.70 -16.78 23.93
N HIS A 93 -15.34 -16.36 22.85
CA HIS A 93 -16.66 -16.87 22.44
C HIS A 93 -16.83 -16.94 20.94
N THR A 94 -17.90 -17.63 20.51
CA THR A 94 -18.47 -17.60 19.15
C THR A 94 -19.96 -17.37 19.25
N GLN A 95 -20.51 -16.76 18.20
CA GLN A 95 -21.95 -16.55 18.06
C GLN A 95 -22.33 -16.81 16.59
N VAL A 96 -23.14 -17.83 16.36
CA VAL A 96 -23.53 -18.24 15.00
C VAL A 96 -25.02 -18.58 14.96
N PRO A 97 -25.79 -18.09 13.97
CA PRO A 97 -27.17 -18.50 13.77
C PRO A 97 -27.25 -20.01 13.47
N VAL A 98 -28.26 -20.65 14.01
CA VAL A 98 -28.59 -22.07 13.77
C VAL A 98 -29.98 -22.19 13.14
N GLY A 99 -30.29 -23.36 12.57
CA GLY A 99 -31.54 -23.57 11.84
C GLY A 99 -31.53 -22.99 10.42
N GLU A 100 -32.68 -22.94 9.77
CA GLU A 100 -32.87 -22.35 8.43
C GLU A 100 -33.20 -20.85 8.53
N GLY A 101 -32.74 -20.06 7.52
CA GLY A 101 -33.00 -18.63 7.44
C GLY A 101 -31.96 -17.76 8.12
N ASP A 102 -32.12 -16.45 7.94
CA ASP A 102 -31.24 -15.44 8.51
C ASP A 102 -31.62 -15.13 9.96
N GLY A 103 -30.61 -15.02 10.81
CA GLY A 103 -30.78 -14.54 12.17
C GLY A 103 -30.76 -13.01 12.23
N ARG A 104 -31.45 -12.47 13.25
CA ARG A 104 -31.35 -11.05 13.60
C ARG A 104 -31.08 -10.95 15.12
N VAL A 105 -29.97 -10.28 15.43
CA VAL A 105 -29.45 -10.16 16.79
C VAL A 105 -29.22 -8.69 17.11
N ARG A 106 -29.75 -8.20 18.22
CA ARG A 106 -29.40 -6.89 18.76
C ARG A 106 -28.19 -7.05 19.66
N ILE A 107 -27.18 -6.26 19.38
CA ILE A 107 -25.88 -6.33 20.05
C ILE A 107 -25.62 -4.98 20.72
N GLN A 108 -25.34 -5.02 22.02
CA GLN A 108 -24.87 -3.88 22.79
C GLN A 108 -23.44 -4.14 23.24
N VAL A 109 -22.55 -3.19 22.99
CA VAL A 109 -21.11 -3.26 23.37
C VAL A 109 -20.81 -2.11 24.33
N ARG A 110 -20.26 -2.44 25.51
CA ARG A 110 -19.90 -1.48 26.57
C ARG A 110 -18.46 -1.70 27.04
N PRO A 111 -17.61 -0.64 27.06
CA PRO A 111 -17.81 0.67 26.39
C PRO A 111 -17.86 0.53 24.86
N ALA A 112 -18.36 1.54 24.16
CA ALA A 112 -18.44 1.55 22.69
C ALA A 112 -17.05 1.39 22.05
N SER A 113 -16.03 1.98 22.65
CA SER A 113 -14.63 1.97 22.15
C SER A 113 -14.56 2.29 20.64
N ARG A 114 -13.76 1.57 19.88
CA ARG A 114 -13.60 1.74 18.44
C ARG A 114 -14.39 0.71 17.61
N THR A 115 -15.45 0.12 18.17
CA THR A 115 -16.21 -0.95 17.49
C THR A 115 -16.90 -0.44 16.23
N GLN A 116 -17.47 0.77 16.26
CA GLN A 116 -18.07 1.39 15.07
C GLN A 116 -17.04 1.59 13.97
N GLN A 117 -15.91 2.21 14.27
CA GLN A 117 -14.83 2.45 13.30
C GLN A 117 -14.28 1.13 12.72
N PHE A 118 -14.21 0.09 13.54
CA PHE A 118 -13.83 -1.24 13.07
C PHE A 118 -14.83 -1.80 12.04
N LEU A 119 -16.12 -1.70 12.28
CA LEU A 119 -17.17 -2.15 11.35
C LEU A 119 -17.20 -1.31 10.06
N GLU A 120 -17.02 0.00 10.16
CA GLU A 120 -16.90 0.90 9.00
C GLU A 120 -15.67 0.58 8.15
N GLN A 121 -14.53 0.26 8.79
CA GLN A 121 -13.33 -0.19 8.08
C GLN A 121 -13.55 -1.52 7.37
N LEU A 122 -14.28 -2.46 7.96
CA LEU A 122 -14.66 -3.71 7.29
C LEU A 122 -15.57 -3.45 6.09
N ALA A 123 -16.53 -2.54 6.19
CA ALA A 123 -17.38 -2.14 5.06
C ALA A 123 -16.57 -1.51 3.93
N LYS A 124 -15.58 -0.67 4.26
CA LYS A 124 -14.63 -0.14 3.29
C LYS A 124 -13.85 -1.25 2.59
N LEU A 125 -13.31 -2.21 3.32
CA LEU A 125 -12.58 -3.36 2.73
C LEU A 125 -13.48 -4.23 1.84
N CYS A 126 -14.78 -4.35 2.15
CA CYS A 126 -15.75 -5.01 1.27
C CYS A 126 -15.88 -4.27 -0.07
N ARG A 127 -16.06 -2.95 -0.05
CA ARG A 127 -16.17 -2.11 -1.25
C ARG A 127 -14.89 -2.13 -2.11
N GLU A 128 -13.73 -2.21 -1.48
CA GLU A 128 -12.41 -2.27 -2.15
C GLU A 128 -12.06 -3.68 -2.67
N GLY A 129 -12.93 -4.69 -2.45
CA GLY A 129 -12.65 -6.07 -2.85
C GLY A 129 -11.49 -6.72 -2.07
N ALA A 130 -11.16 -6.18 -0.88
CA ALA A 130 -10.10 -6.68 -0.01
C ALA A 130 -10.55 -7.83 0.90
N VAL A 131 -11.78 -8.33 0.71
CA VAL A 131 -12.34 -9.48 1.40
C VAL A 131 -12.57 -10.62 0.40
N THR A 132 -12.22 -11.84 0.79
CA THR A 132 -12.39 -13.04 -0.04
C THR A 132 -13.87 -13.46 -0.09
N ARG A 133 -14.25 -14.30 -1.07
CA ARG A 133 -15.61 -14.88 -1.16
C ARG A 133 -15.97 -15.73 0.05
N SER A 134 -14.99 -16.29 0.78
CA SER A 134 -15.19 -17.04 2.01
C SER A 134 -15.33 -16.17 3.27
N GLY A 135 -15.33 -14.84 3.13
CA GLY A 135 -15.51 -13.91 4.25
C GLY A 135 -14.25 -13.71 5.11
N PHE A 136 -13.06 -13.80 4.52
CA PHE A 136 -11.83 -13.44 5.21
C PHE A 136 -11.18 -12.22 4.55
N PRO A 137 -10.73 -11.22 5.31
CA PRO A 137 -9.89 -10.16 4.77
C PRO A 137 -8.64 -10.71 4.12
N ARG A 138 -8.17 -10.10 3.03
CA ARG A 138 -6.88 -10.46 2.42
C ARG A 138 -5.74 -10.25 3.41
N PRO A 139 -4.60 -10.96 3.28
CA PRO A 139 -3.55 -10.97 4.32
C PRO A 139 -3.07 -9.60 4.77
N THR A 140 -2.90 -8.64 3.87
CA THR A 140 -2.49 -7.27 4.22
C THR A 140 -3.59 -6.52 4.97
N ALA A 141 -4.83 -6.61 4.52
CA ALA A 141 -5.98 -6.01 5.19
C ALA A 141 -6.20 -6.62 6.58
N ALA A 142 -6.08 -7.96 6.71
CA ALA A 142 -6.15 -8.63 8.01
C ALA A 142 -5.04 -8.16 8.96
N ALA A 143 -3.81 -7.97 8.44
CA ALA A 143 -2.68 -7.49 9.22
C ALA A 143 -2.89 -6.05 9.72
N GLU A 144 -3.44 -5.16 8.89
CA GLU A 144 -3.79 -3.79 9.26
C GLU A 144 -4.87 -3.78 10.35
N LEU A 145 -5.95 -4.55 10.17
CA LEU A 145 -7.02 -4.69 11.17
C LEU A 145 -6.49 -5.17 12.53
N ILE A 146 -5.61 -6.19 12.54
CA ILE A 146 -5.02 -6.72 13.78
C ILE A 146 -4.19 -5.64 14.48
N LEU A 147 -3.39 -4.88 13.76
CA LEU A 147 -2.54 -3.85 14.37
C LEU A 147 -3.33 -2.65 14.88
N GLU A 148 -4.42 -2.31 14.21
CA GLU A 148 -5.21 -1.12 14.51
C GLU A 148 -6.33 -1.37 15.53
N PHE A 149 -7.03 -2.50 15.44
CA PHE A 149 -8.27 -2.75 16.18
C PHE A 149 -8.21 -3.92 17.17
N SER A 150 -7.05 -4.51 17.42
CA SER A 150 -6.96 -5.65 18.35
C SER A 150 -7.35 -5.36 19.79
N GLU A 151 -7.41 -4.10 20.19
CA GLU A 151 -7.97 -3.66 21.49
C GLU A 151 -9.51 -3.77 21.55
N THR A 152 -10.17 -3.63 20.40
CA THR A 152 -11.62 -3.77 20.25
C THR A 152 -12.03 -5.25 20.23
N GLY A 153 -11.26 -6.07 19.48
CA GLY A 153 -11.50 -7.51 19.40
C GLY A 153 -10.42 -8.19 18.54
N HIS A 154 -10.14 -9.43 18.85
CA HIS A 154 -9.18 -10.23 18.10
C HIS A 154 -9.50 -11.74 18.19
N ALA A 155 -8.94 -12.53 17.28
CA ALA A 155 -9.05 -13.99 17.35
C ALA A 155 -8.47 -14.49 18.68
N SER A 156 -9.11 -15.48 19.29
CA SER A 156 -8.65 -16.01 20.58
C SER A 156 -7.36 -16.83 20.46
N ILE A 157 -7.04 -17.35 19.27
CA ILE A 157 -5.86 -18.17 18.96
C ILE A 157 -5.31 -17.73 17.60
N PRO A 158 -3.98 -17.61 17.45
CA PRO A 158 -2.91 -17.65 18.46
C PRO A 158 -2.95 -16.43 19.39
N SER A 159 -2.05 -16.34 20.38
CA SER A 159 -2.01 -15.18 21.27
C SER A 159 -1.86 -13.85 20.50
N LEU A 160 -2.38 -12.77 21.04
CA LEU A 160 -2.34 -11.44 20.41
C LEU A 160 -0.91 -10.99 20.04
N ARG A 161 0.08 -11.34 20.88
CA ARG A 161 1.50 -11.05 20.56
C ARG A 161 1.95 -11.73 19.28
N VAL A 162 1.58 -13.00 19.09
CA VAL A 162 1.89 -13.75 17.87
C VAL A 162 1.14 -13.16 16.67
N GLN A 163 -0.16 -12.85 16.81
CA GLN A 163 -0.95 -12.22 15.76
C GLN A 163 -0.32 -10.90 15.31
N ARG A 164 0.03 -10.01 16.24
CA ARG A 164 0.69 -8.71 15.93
C ARG A 164 2.07 -8.90 15.27
N THR A 165 2.84 -9.92 15.68
CA THR A 165 4.13 -10.22 15.04
C THR A 165 3.94 -10.69 13.61
N LEU A 166 3.02 -11.64 13.37
CA LEU A 166 2.70 -12.12 12.03
C LEU A 166 2.16 -11.00 11.15
N ALA A 167 1.29 -10.14 11.67
CA ALA A 167 0.76 -8.97 10.95
C ALA A 167 1.89 -8.04 10.49
N ARG A 168 2.85 -7.72 11.37
CA ARG A 168 4.02 -6.92 11.01
C ARG A 168 4.86 -7.58 9.92
N LEU A 169 5.06 -8.91 9.99
CA LEU A 169 5.80 -9.65 8.97
C LEU A 169 5.09 -9.65 7.62
N VAL A 170 3.76 -9.82 7.61
CA VAL A 170 2.94 -9.75 6.37
C VAL A 170 3.07 -8.38 5.72
N LEU A 171 2.93 -7.29 6.49
CA LEU A 171 3.08 -5.93 5.97
C LEU A 171 4.51 -5.63 5.53
N ALA A 172 5.51 -6.11 6.26
CA ALA A 172 6.90 -5.99 5.87
C ALA A 172 7.17 -6.70 4.52
N ALA A 173 6.65 -7.92 4.35
CA ALA A 173 6.77 -8.66 3.10
C ALA A 173 6.05 -7.97 1.93
N ALA A 174 4.83 -7.46 2.16
CA ALA A 174 4.08 -6.70 1.16
C ALA A 174 4.81 -5.42 0.76
N ASN A 175 5.38 -4.70 1.72
CA ASN A 175 6.19 -3.51 1.46
C ASN A 175 7.51 -3.82 0.75
N ALA A 176 8.13 -4.98 1.03
CA ALA A 176 9.33 -5.43 0.35
C ALA A 176 9.09 -5.72 -1.14
N SER A 177 7.88 -6.10 -1.51
CA SER A 177 7.48 -6.38 -2.90
C SER A 177 7.10 -5.14 -3.71
N ARG A 178 6.95 -3.97 -3.06
CA ARG A 178 6.63 -2.71 -3.74
C ARG A 178 7.88 -2.14 -4.39
N PRO A 179 7.79 -1.61 -5.63
CA PRO A 179 8.91 -0.92 -6.26
C PRO A 179 9.33 0.30 -5.43
N TYR A 180 10.59 0.67 -5.59
CA TYR A 180 11.04 2.01 -5.24
C TYR A 180 10.57 2.94 -6.36
N LEU A 181 9.91 4.02 -5.98
CA LEU A 181 9.48 5.09 -6.88
C LEU A 181 10.26 6.33 -6.50
N PHE A 182 11.05 6.83 -7.44
CA PHE A 182 11.76 8.09 -7.32
C PHE A 182 11.30 9.02 -8.43
N VAL A 183 11.09 10.26 -8.09
CA VAL A 183 10.80 11.34 -9.03
C VAL A 183 11.75 12.46 -8.67
N ASP A 184 12.63 12.79 -9.61
CA ASP A 184 13.60 13.86 -9.44
C ASP A 184 13.39 14.89 -10.54
N GLU A 185 13.39 16.18 -10.16
CA GLU A 185 13.16 17.29 -11.07
C GLU A 185 14.16 18.41 -10.80
N TRP A 186 14.72 18.98 -11.87
CA TRP A 186 15.61 20.15 -11.80
C TRP A 186 15.70 20.86 -13.14
N ASP A 187 16.18 22.10 -13.12
CA ASP A 187 16.43 22.89 -14.31
C ASP A 187 17.92 22.81 -14.72
N VAL A 188 18.16 22.77 -16.02
CA VAL A 188 19.49 22.73 -16.66
C VAL A 188 19.59 23.93 -17.59
N ALA A 189 20.60 24.77 -17.44
CA ALA A 189 20.83 25.96 -18.27
C ALA A 189 21.48 25.56 -19.61
N ALA A 190 20.82 24.67 -20.38
CA ALA A 190 21.21 24.24 -21.72
C ALA A 190 19.97 23.92 -22.56
N PRO A 191 20.02 24.02 -23.91
CA PRO A 191 18.89 23.70 -24.78
C PRO A 191 18.46 22.24 -24.65
N PRO A 192 17.13 21.92 -24.84
CA PRO A 192 16.61 20.56 -24.72
C PRO A 192 17.34 19.52 -25.57
N GLU A 193 17.76 19.90 -26.78
CA GLU A 193 18.48 19.02 -27.70
C GLU A 193 19.83 18.58 -27.13
N ALA A 194 20.58 19.48 -26.51
CA ALA A 194 21.89 19.19 -25.92
C ALA A 194 21.76 18.35 -24.64
N VAL A 195 20.70 18.61 -23.84
CA VAL A 195 20.40 17.82 -22.65
C VAL A 195 19.93 16.42 -23.07
N PHE A 196 19.08 16.32 -24.08
CA PHE A 196 18.61 15.06 -24.64
C PHE A 196 19.77 14.19 -25.16
N ASP A 197 20.67 14.77 -25.96
CA ASP A 197 21.83 14.06 -26.51
C ASP A 197 22.73 13.49 -25.38
N ALA A 198 22.88 14.23 -24.27
CA ALA A 198 23.65 13.77 -23.12
C ALA A 198 22.95 12.60 -22.38
N LEU A 199 21.63 12.61 -22.27
CA LEU A 199 20.84 11.58 -21.59
C LEU A 199 20.63 10.36 -22.49
N ALA A 200 20.47 10.54 -23.79
CA ALA A 200 20.27 9.47 -24.75
C ALA A 200 21.57 8.72 -25.12
N ASP A 201 22.74 9.28 -24.90
CA ASP A 201 24.00 8.58 -25.09
C ASP A 201 24.59 8.10 -23.77
N ALA A 202 24.20 6.92 -23.35
CA ALA A 202 24.64 6.34 -22.09
C ALA A 202 26.17 6.17 -21.96
N ARG A 203 26.91 6.08 -23.08
CA ARG A 203 28.37 6.01 -23.09
C ARG A 203 29.02 7.25 -22.47
N THR A 204 28.28 8.36 -22.40
CA THR A 204 28.77 9.63 -21.83
C THR A 204 28.59 9.71 -20.30
N TYR A 205 27.84 8.83 -19.71
CA TYR A 205 27.55 8.84 -18.26
C TYR A 205 28.82 8.79 -17.39
N PRO A 206 29.82 7.97 -17.70
CA PRO A 206 31.08 7.98 -16.95
C PRO A 206 31.84 9.32 -16.99
N VAL A 207 31.52 10.21 -17.94
CA VAL A 207 32.15 11.54 -18.07
C VAL A 207 31.44 12.54 -17.14
N TRP A 208 30.13 12.66 -17.24
CA TRP A 208 29.40 13.71 -16.54
C TRP A 208 28.66 13.26 -15.27
N TRP A 209 28.41 11.95 -15.13
CA TRP A 209 27.71 11.43 -13.93
C TRP A 209 28.71 10.79 -12.93
N GLN A 210 29.81 11.46 -12.73
CA GLN A 210 30.83 11.02 -11.76
C GLN A 210 30.40 11.36 -10.31
N PRO A 211 30.77 10.52 -9.32
CA PRO A 211 31.52 9.25 -9.43
C PRO A 211 30.56 8.03 -9.48
N VAL A 212 29.33 8.20 -9.99
CA VAL A 212 28.28 7.17 -9.99
C VAL A 212 28.53 6.11 -11.05
N TYR A 213 28.60 6.52 -12.33
CA TYR A 213 28.91 5.61 -13.43
C TYR A 213 30.39 5.43 -13.58
N LEU A 214 30.82 4.17 -13.58
CA LEU A 214 32.21 3.78 -13.72
C LEU A 214 32.54 3.38 -15.15
N GLU A 215 31.62 2.64 -15.78
CA GLU A 215 31.78 2.13 -17.14
C GLU A 215 30.40 1.93 -17.78
N VAL A 216 30.31 2.21 -19.08
CA VAL A 216 29.12 1.91 -19.89
C VAL A 216 29.59 1.39 -21.25
N ALA A 217 29.11 0.20 -21.63
CA ALA A 217 29.28 -0.38 -22.95
C ALA A 217 27.97 -0.31 -23.75
N ALA A 218 28.01 0.30 -24.92
CA ALA A 218 26.90 0.38 -25.86
C ALA A 218 27.43 0.62 -27.28
N ASP A 219 26.72 0.15 -28.30
CA ASP A 219 27.15 0.28 -29.69
C ASP A 219 27.03 1.70 -30.27
N GLY A 220 26.27 2.57 -29.60
CA GLY A 220 26.03 3.94 -30.05
C GLY A 220 25.09 4.72 -29.14
N PRO A 221 24.63 5.91 -29.57
CA PRO A 221 23.55 6.64 -28.94
C PRO A 221 22.26 5.84 -28.95
N ALA A 222 21.30 6.20 -28.07
CA ALA A 222 20.03 5.52 -27.96
C ALA A 222 19.29 5.42 -29.29
N GLN A 223 18.88 4.22 -29.62
CA GLN A 223 17.88 3.90 -30.63
C GLN A 223 16.81 3.01 -30.00
N LEU A 224 15.61 2.98 -30.55
CA LEU A 224 14.55 2.11 -30.05
C LEU A 224 15.04 0.65 -30.11
N GLY A 225 15.01 -0.04 -28.96
CA GLY A 225 15.51 -1.40 -28.81
C GLY A 225 17.03 -1.54 -28.58
N SER A 226 17.82 -0.45 -28.64
CA SER A 226 19.25 -0.52 -28.35
C SER A 226 19.52 -0.88 -26.89
N GLU A 227 20.60 -1.62 -26.67
CA GLU A 227 21.01 -2.13 -25.38
C GLU A 227 22.29 -1.42 -24.88
N SER A 228 22.39 -1.21 -23.58
CA SER A 228 23.59 -0.73 -22.92
C SER A 228 23.85 -1.50 -21.63
N HIS A 229 25.12 -1.86 -21.40
CA HIS A 229 25.57 -2.51 -20.18
C HIS A 229 26.25 -1.49 -19.28
N GLN A 230 25.83 -1.41 -18.04
CA GLN A 230 26.21 -0.34 -17.14
C GLN A 230 26.83 -0.91 -15.87
N HIS A 231 27.96 -0.37 -15.47
CA HIS A 231 28.62 -0.61 -14.20
C HIS A 231 28.65 0.70 -13.41
N PHE A 232 27.94 0.74 -12.30
CA PHE A 232 27.86 1.94 -11.48
C PHE A 232 27.83 1.62 -9.99
N LYS A 233 28.03 2.64 -9.16
CA LYS A 233 28.00 2.54 -7.70
C LYS A 233 27.17 3.65 -7.09
N GLY A 234 26.71 3.39 -5.88
CA GLY A 234 26.19 4.42 -5.00
C GLY A 234 27.28 4.94 -4.05
N ARG A 235 26.82 5.63 -2.99
CA ARG A 235 27.70 6.03 -1.90
C ARG A 235 28.10 4.85 -1.00
N LEU A 236 27.29 3.79 -0.97
CA LEU A 236 27.60 2.56 -0.24
C LEU A 236 28.67 1.74 -0.98
N PRO A 237 29.48 0.94 -0.27
CA PRO A 237 30.59 0.20 -0.86
C PRO A 237 30.12 -1.06 -1.60
N TYR A 238 29.23 -0.90 -2.58
CA TYR A 238 28.84 -1.96 -3.50
C TYR A 238 28.70 -1.45 -4.91
N HIS A 239 28.91 -2.34 -5.84
CA HIS A 239 28.81 -2.09 -7.27
C HIS A 239 27.56 -2.76 -7.83
N LEU A 240 26.96 -2.15 -8.83
CA LEU A 240 25.76 -2.62 -9.51
C LEU A 240 26.04 -2.78 -11.01
N HIS A 241 25.61 -3.90 -11.54
CA HIS A 241 25.66 -4.20 -12.97
C HIS A 241 24.22 -4.33 -13.48
N THR A 242 23.91 -3.54 -14.49
CA THR A 242 22.61 -3.53 -15.13
C THR A 242 22.72 -3.51 -16.64
N THR A 243 21.66 -3.99 -17.28
CA THR A 243 21.45 -3.86 -18.71
C THR A 243 20.20 -3.02 -18.92
N SER A 244 20.28 -1.98 -19.76
CA SER A 244 19.16 -1.13 -20.12
C SER A 244 18.83 -1.32 -21.60
N VAL A 245 17.53 -1.47 -21.90
CA VAL A 245 16.99 -1.54 -23.26
C VAL A 245 16.07 -0.34 -23.50
N VAL A 246 16.33 0.45 -24.53
CA VAL A 246 15.50 1.63 -24.85
C VAL A 246 14.15 1.20 -25.37
N THR A 247 13.07 1.64 -24.70
CA THR A 247 11.68 1.30 -25.00
C THR A 247 10.87 2.45 -25.56
N GLU A 248 11.29 3.70 -25.30
CA GLU A 248 10.68 4.90 -25.89
C GLU A 248 11.78 5.90 -26.24
N LEU A 249 11.61 6.58 -27.39
CA LEU A 249 12.52 7.60 -27.86
C LEU A 249 11.73 8.66 -28.64
N ASP A 250 11.61 9.85 -28.07
CA ASP A 250 10.96 11.04 -28.68
C ASP A 250 11.87 12.26 -28.49
N PRO A 251 12.86 12.46 -29.40
CA PRO A 251 13.78 13.60 -29.32
C PRO A 251 13.06 14.94 -29.57
N PRO A 252 13.40 16.01 -28.85
CA PRO A 252 14.30 16.07 -27.68
C PRO A 252 13.55 15.95 -26.34
N ARG A 253 12.37 15.33 -26.29
CA ARG A 253 11.44 15.43 -25.16
C ARG A 253 11.49 14.25 -24.21
N ARG A 254 11.75 13.03 -24.73
CA ARG A 254 11.57 11.85 -23.89
C ARG A 254 12.46 10.68 -24.31
N VAL A 255 13.04 10.01 -23.32
CA VAL A 255 13.67 8.71 -23.47
C VAL A 255 13.33 7.81 -22.30
N ALA A 256 12.93 6.56 -22.57
CA ALA A 256 12.66 5.57 -21.55
C ALA A 256 13.39 4.27 -21.82
N ALA A 257 13.79 3.59 -20.76
CA ALA A 257 14.46 2.29 -20.85
C ALA A 257 13.97 1.33 -19.76
N GLU A 258 13.81 0.08 -20.13
CA GLU A 258 13.68 -1.03 -19.19
C GLU A 258 15.07 -1.46 -18.73
N VAL A 259 15.19 -1.72 -17.43
CA VAL A 259 16.45 -2.07 -16.77
C VAL A 259 16.34 -3.45 -16.14
N THR A 260 17.38 -4.27 -16.34
CA THR A 260 17.51 -5.62 -15.76
C THR A 260 18.91 -5.79 -15.14
N GLY A 261 19.11 -6.88 -14.40
CA GLY A 261 20.38 -7.18 -13.72
C GLY A 261 20.23 -7.07 -12.20
N ASP A 262 21.18 -6.41 -11.52
CA ASP A 262 21.13 -6.22 -10.06
C ASP A 262 19.93 -5.37 -9.60
N LEU A 263 19.42 -4.53 -10.49
CA LEU A 263 18.14 -3.79 -10.36
C LEU A 263 17.25 -4.13 -11.55
N ARG A 264 15.95 -4.19 -11.31
CA ARG A 264 14.95 -4.38 -12.36
C ARG A 264 13.94 -3.27 -12.29
N GLY A 265 13.64 -2.63 -13.41
CA GLY A 265 12.65 -1.56 -13.43
C GLY A 265 12.66 -0.76 -14.71
N ARG A 266 12.15 0.46 -14.63
CA ARG A 266 12.01 1.37 -15.75
C ARG A 266 12.45 2.78 -15.36
N GLY A 267 13.33 3.38 -16.18
CA GLY A 267 13.72 4.78 -16.09
C GLY A 267 13.10 5.59 -17.22
N VAL A 268 12.59 6.77 -16.92
CA VAL A 268 11.99 7.69 -17.89
C VAL A 268 12.53 9.07 -17.66
N TRP A 269 13.18 9.63 -18.68
CA TRP A 269 13.55 11.03 -18.76
C TRP A 269 12.51 11.79 -19.55
N THR A 270 12.04 12.90 -19.01
CA THR A 270 11.14 13.83 -19.69
C THR A 270 11.75 15.22 -19.63
N LEU A 271 11.83 15.88 -20.78
CA LEU A 271 12.43 17.19 -20.97
C LEU A 271 11.37 18.17 -21.45
N THR A 272 11.31 19.33 -20.81
CA THR A 272 10.43 20.43 -21.20
C THR A 272 11.24 21.73 -21.28
N PRO A 273 11.08 22.53 -22.34
CA PRO A 273 11.71 23.86 -22.38
C PRO A 273 11.29 24.71 -21.18
N SER A 274 12.26 25.38 -20.54
CA SER A 274 12.03 26.23 -19.37
C SER A 274 12.92 27.49 -19.48
N GLY A 275 12.31 28.62 -19.82
CA GLY A 275 13.06 29.86 -20.05
C GLY A 275 14.13 29.70 -21.14
N ALA A 276 15.40 29.93 -20.79
CA ALA A 276 16.55 29.73 -21.69
C ALA A 276 17.19 28.33 -21.56
N GLY A 277 16.54 27.41 -20.85
CA GLY A 277 17.07 26.09 -20.54
C GLY A 277 16.04 24.97 -20.65
N THR A 278 16.26 23.92 -19.91
CA THR A 278 15.47 22.69 -19.93
C THR A 278 15.10 22.28 -18.52
N HIS A 279 13.82 22.05 -18.28
CA HIS A 279 13.33 21.35 -17.10
C HIS A 279 13.44 19.85 -17.33
N VAL A 280 14.19 19.17 -16.47
CA VAL A 280 14.48 17.73 -16.52
C VAL A 280 13.67 17.04 -15.43
N ARG A 281 12.91 16.02 -15.82
CA ARG A 281 12.22 15.11 -14.91
C ARG A 281 12.70 13.69 -15.14
N PHE A 282 13.09 13.00 -14.06
CA PHE A 282 13.47 11.60 -14.05
C PHE A 282 12.53 10.78 -13.18
N ASP A 283 11.72 9.94 -13.80
CA ASP A 283 10.89 8.95 -13.12
C ASP A 283 11.62 7.60 -13.11
N TRP A 284 12.00 7.13 -11.92
CA TRP A 284 12.70 5.88 -11.73
C TRP A 284 11.88 4.90 -10.89
N GLN A 285 11.37 3.86 -11.52
CA GLN A 285 10.67 2.76 -10.85
C GLN A 285 11.56 1.53 -10.84
N VAL A 286 11.93 1.01 -9.66
CA VAL A 286 12.89 -0.06 -9.56
C VAL A 286 12.62 -1.03 -8.42
N HIS A 287 12.89 -2.31 -8.67
CA HIS A 287 12.91 -3.38 -7.68
C HIS A 287 14.34 -3.82 -7.45
N ALA A 288 14.69 -4.09 -6.19
CA ALA A 288 15.94 -4.79 -5.87
C ALA A 288 15.74 -6.28 -6.13
N ASP A 289 16.46 -6.85 -7.09
CA ASP A 289 16.24 -8.25 -7.52
C ASP A 289 17.01 -9.26 -6.66
N ARG A 290 18.06 -8.84 -5.96
CA ARG A 290 18.79 -9.72 -5.03
C ARG A 290 17.93 -10.11 -3.83
N ARG A 291 17.76 -11.44 -3.58
CA ARG A 291 16.91 -11.98 -2.51
C ARG A 291 17.17 -11.35 -1.14
N LEU A 292 18.44 -11.14 -0.78
CA LEU A 292 18.81 -10.53 0.50
C LEU A 292 18.35 -9.07 0.60
N LEU A 293 18.55 -8.28 -0.46
CA LEU A 293 18.09 -6.89 -0.50
C LEU A 293 16.57 -6.80 -0.42
N ARG A 294 15.84 -7.72 -1.05
CA ARG A 294 14.39 -7.78 -1.00
C ARG A 294 13.85 -8.06 0.41
N ILE A 295 14.48 -8.98 1.15
CA ILE A 295 14.09 -9.30 2.54
C ILE A 295 14.35 -8.11 3.47
N LEU A 296 15.46 -7.39 3.27
CA LEU A 296 15.85 -6.24 4.09
C LEU A 296 15.24 -4.92 3.62
N THR A 297 14.54 -4.89 2.49
CA THR A 297 13.95 -3.70 1.88
C THR A 297 13.18 -2.81 2.85
N PRO A 298 12.29 -3.30 3.73
CA PRO A 298 11.54 -2.42 4.64
C PRO A 298 12.44 -1.61 5.57
N LEU A 299 13.52 -2.23 6.05
CA LEU A 299 14.48 -1.60 6.96
C LEU A 299 15.45 -0.68 6.21
N LEU A 300 15.79 -1.03 4.96
CA LEU A 300 16.79 -0.33 4.15
C LEU A 300 16.19 0.77 3.25
N ARG A 301 14.87 0.94 3.19
CA ARG A 301 14.23 2.00 2.38
C ARG A 301 14.82 3.41 2.60
N PRO A 302 15.04 3.89 3.83
CA PRO A 302 15.67 5.20 4.04
C PRO A 302 17.10 5.25 3.50
N VAL A 303 17.85 4.15 3.64
CA VAL A 303 19.24 4.03 3.15
C VAL A 303 19.27 4.07 1.63
N PHE A 304 18.36 3.37 0.96
CA PHE A 304 18.29 3.40 -0.52
C PHE A 304 17.85 4.77 -1.05
N ARG A 305 16.93 5.45 -0.38
CA ARG A 305 16.56 6.83 -0.73
C ARG A 305 17.75 7.80 -0.60
N TRP A 306 18.47 7.70 0.50
CA TRP A 306 19.68 8.51 0.71
C TRP A 306 20.75 8.23 -0.33
N ASN A 307 20.98 6.95 -0.68
CA ASN A 307 21.92 6.54 -1.71
C ASN A 307 21.51 7.04 -3.11
N HIS A 308 20.21 6.94 -3.45
CA HIS A 308 19.66 7.49 -4.69
C HIS A 308 19.83 9.02 -4.77
N SER A 309 19.46 9.74 -3.70
CA SER A 309 19.62 11.20 -3.64
C SER A 309 21.08 11.63 -3.83
N TRP A 310 22.05 10.85 -3.36
CA TRP A 310 23.45 11.14 -3.59
C TRP A 310 23.83 10.97 -5.08
N ALA A 311 23.34 9.90 -5.74
CA ALA A 311 23.57 9.64 -7.14
C ALA A 311 22.95 10.72 -8.04
N ILE A 312 21.72 11.11 -7.78
CA ILE A 312 21.02 12.17 -8.54
C ILE A 312 21.69 13.54 -8.36
N LYS A 313 22.13 13.89 -7.16
CA LYS A 313 22.89 15.13 -6.93
C LYS A 313 24.21 15.16 -7.72
N ALA A 314 24.80 14.02 -8.00
CA ALA A 314 25.95 13.94 -8.88
C ALA A 314 25.55 14.20 -10.35
N ALA A 315 24.41 13.65 -10.80
CA ALA A 315 23.86 13.93 -12.12
C ALA A 315 23.58 15.43 -12.32
N MET A 316 22.87 16.04 -11.35
CA MET A 316 22.53 17.48 -11.39
C MET A 316 23.77 18.36 -11.56
N ARG A 317 24.88 18.03 -10.87
CA ARG A 317 26.13 18.81 -10.96
C ARG A 317 26.87 18.59 -12.26
N GLY A 318 26.79 17.40 -12.84
CA GLY A 318 27.61 17.06 -14.03
C GLY A 318 26.90 17.29 -15.35
N LEU A 319 25.56 17.14 -15.38
CA LEU A 319 24.78 17.24 -16.62
C LEU A 319 24.82 18.64 -17.23
N GLU A 320 24.64 19.69 -16.42
CA GLU A 320 24.58 21.07 -16.93
C GLU A 320 25.86 21.51 -17.63
N PRO A 321 27.07 21.43 -17.01
CA PRO A 321 28.30 21.84 -17.70
C PRO A 321 28.55 21.02 -18.93
N TYR A 322 28.26 19.71 -18.90
CA TYR A 322 28.45 18.83 -20.05
C TYR A 322 27.49 19.17 -21.21
N ALA A 323 26.21 19.40 -20.93
CA ALA A 323 25.24 19.75 -21.96
C ALA A 323 25.51 21.15 -22.57
N ARG A 324 25.97 22.11 -21.76
CA ARG A 324 26.39 23.43 -22.25
C ARG A 324 27.57 23.38 -23.18
N GLU A 325 28.59 22.58 -22.84
CA GLU A 325 29.77 22.38 -23.71
C GLU A 325 29.37 21.77 -25.05
N ARG A 326 28.47 20.78 -25.02
CA ARG A 326 27.95 20.16 -26.26
C ARG A 326 27.13 21.13 -27.11
N ALA A 327 26.34 21.99 -26.48
CA ALA A 327 25.55 23.02 -27.17
C ALA A 327 26.44 23.99 -27.94
N LEU A 328 27.60 24.37 -27.33
CA LEU A 328 28.57 25.27 -27.98
C LEU A 328 29.31 24.62 -29.15
N ASN A 329 29.50 23.30 -29.09
CA ASN A 329 30.26 22.54 -30.12
C ASN A 329 29.33 21.92 -31.19
N ARG A 330 28.03 22.19 -31.16
CA ARG A 330 27.08 21.71 -32.17
C ARG A 330 27.24 22.51 -33.45
N PRO A 331 27.48 21.90 -34.62
CA PRO A 331 27.49 22.62 -35.87
C PRO A 331 26.12 23.32 -36.07
N GLU A 332 26.15 24.59 -36.45
CA GLU A 332 24.90 25.28 -36.87
C GLU A 332 24.30 24.51 -38.05
N GLU A 333 23.14 23.94 -37.90
CA GLU A 333 22.37 23.42 -39.04
C GLU A 333 22.11 24.59 -40.00
N PRO A 334 22.46 24.47 -41.29
CA PRO A 334 22.17 25.54 -42.24
C PRO A 334 20.66 25.79 -42.25
N ALA A 335 20.28 27.04 -42.02
CA ALA A 335 18.88 27.47 -42.08
C ALA A 335 18.28 27.01 -43.40
N VAL A 336 17.30 26.09 -43.32
CA VAL A 336 16.49 25.72 -44.48
C VAL A 336 15.76 26.97 -44.91
N GLN A 337 16.24 27.59 -45.99
CA GLN A 337 15.55 28.69 -46.65
C GLN A 337 14.27 28.12 -47.24
N SER A 338 13.13 28.57 -46.69
CA SER A 338 11.77 28.32 -47.16
C SER A 338 11.46 29.03 -48.45
#